data_03adb79641a61888876a637016b74c0d
#
_entry.id   03adb79641a61888876a637016b74c0d
#
_cell.length_a   1.000
_cell.length_b   1.000
_cell.length_c   1.000
_cell.angle_alpha   90.00
_cell.angle_beta   90.00
_cell.angle_gamma   90.00
#
_symmetry.space_group_name_H-M   'P 1'
#
loop_
_entity.id
_entity.type
_entity.pdbx_description
1 polymer ?
#
loop_
_entity_poly.entity_id
_entity_poly.type
_entity_poly.pdbx_seq_one_letter_code
_entity_poly.pdbx_strand_id
1 'polypeptide(L)'
;MKHRIAILSDIHGNTTALEAVIKDAQELGATEYWLMGDILLPGPGRNELFELLSSIPITATVRGNWDDCVLEALDGEYGLGDSQEIQLLRLTQYLMEEMDPKYVDWIRSLPLVVKKEVNGIRFSLTHHLPEKNYGGELRPANDTSHFDQLLDDQTDMAIYGHVHKQVLRYGSKGQQILNPGTIGMPYFDCHPCKIIGLSMP
;
A
#
# COMPACT_ATOMS: atom_id res chain seq x y z
N MET A 1 -20.18 9.25 16.25
CA MET A 1 -19.62 7.88 16.13
C MET A 1 -18.11 8.02 16.07
N LYS A 2 -17.34 7.13 16.72
CA LYS A 2 -15.88 7.14 16.58
C LYS A 2 -15.53 6.78 15.14
N HIS A 3 -14.78 7.63 14.47
CA HIS A 3 -14.26 7.37 13.13
C HIS A 3 -13.02 6.46 13.28
N ARG A 4 -13.02 5.30 12.63
CA ARG A 4 -11.90 4.35 12.63
C ARG A 4 -11.48 4.03 11.21
N ILE A 5 -10.23 4.30 10.93
CA ILE A 5 -9.63 4.08 9.61
C ILE A 5 -8.71 2.87 9.72
N ALA A 6 -8.96 1.85 8.91
CA ALA A 6 -8.03 0.74 8.71
C ALA A 6 -7.07 1.09 7.58
N ILE A 7 -5.77 0.98 7.84
CA ILE A 7 -4.73 1.25 6.84
C ILE A 7 -4.16 -0.09 6.40
N LEU A 8 -4.33 -0.40 5.12
CA LEU A 8 -3.92 -1.64 4.47
C LEU A 8 -2.75 -1.34 3.54
N SER A 9 -1.71 -2.17 3.52
CA SER A 9 -0.54 -1.97 2.69
C SER A 9 0.05 -3.29 2.22
N ASP A 10 0.64 -3.26 1.04
CA ASP A 10 1.49 -4.35 0.55
C ASP A 10 0.75 -5.70 0.59
N ILE A 11 -0.41 -5.76 -0.08
CA ILE A 11 -1.30 -6.93 -0.14
C ILE A 11 -0.67 -8.03 -0.98
N HIS A 12 0.05 -7.65 -2.04
CA HIS A 12 0.82 -8.56 -2.89
C HIS A 12 0.02 -9.77 -3.40
N GLY A 13 -1.23 -9.58 -3.80
CA GLY A 13 -2.06 -10.66 -4.33
C GLY A 13 -2.44 -11.73 -3.31
N ASN A 14 -2.27 -11.51 -2.01
CA ASN A 14 -2.59 -12.47 -0.97
C ASN A 14 -4.04 -12.31 -0.49
N THR A 15 -4.97 -12.88 -1.26
CA THR A 15 -6.41 -12.80 -1.01
C THR A 15 -6.79 -13.35 0.37
N THR A 16 -6.18 -14.48 0.79
CA THR A 16 -6.46 -15.11 2.08
C THR A 16 -6.06 -14.22 3.27
N ALA A 17 -4.88 -13.59 3.19
CA ALA A 17 -4.44 -12.66 4.22
C ALA A 17 -5.30 -11.39 4.25
N LEU A 18 -5.69 -10.87 3.07
CA LEU A 18 -6.58 -9.72 2.97
C LEU A 18 -7.94 -10.00 3.61
N GLU A 19 -8.55 -11.15 3.34
CA GLU A 19 -9.82 -11.55 3.95
C GLU A 19 -9.75 -11.56 5.48
N ALA A 20 -8.70 -12.14 6.04
CA ALA A 20 -8.48 -12.19 7.49
C ALA A 20 -8.33 -10.79 8.08
N VAL A 21 -7.56 -9.90 7.41
CA VAL A 21 -7.34 -8.52 7.85
C VAL A 21 -8.63 -7.68 7.77
N ILE A 22 -9.41 -7.83 6.70
CA ILE A 22 -10.71 -7.14 6.58
C ILE A 22 -11.64 -7.56 7.71
N LYS A 23 -11.74 -8.86 8.00
CA LYS A 23 -12.56 -9.38 9.09
C LYS A 23 -12.15 -8.81 10.44
N ASP A 24 -10.86 -8.80 10.76
CA ASP A 24 -10.35 -8.24 12.02
C ASP A 24 -10.62 -6.72 12.10
N ALA A 25 -10.42 -5.99 11.00
CA ALA A 25 -10.73 -4.56 10.94
C ALA A 25 -12.21 -4.27 11.21
N GLN A 26 -13.12 -5.09 10.65
CA GLN A 26 -14.56 -4.98 10.88
C GLN A 26 -14.92 -5.27 12.34
N GLU A 27 -14.35 -6.31 12.95
CA GLU A 27 -14.54 -6.65 14.36
C GLU A 27 -14.03 -5.53 15.28
N LEU A 28 -12.96 -4.84 14.89
CA LEU A 28 -12.44 -3.65 15.55
C LEU A 28 -13.28 -2.39 15.27
N GLY A 29 -14.28 -2.48 14.42
CA GLY A 29 -15.21 -1.40 14.09
C GLY A 29 -14.63 -0.36 13.12
N ALA A 30 -13.80 -0.77 12.16
CA ALA A 30 -13.34 0.10 11.08
C ALA A 30 -14.55 0.58 10.25
N THR A 31 -14.56 1.88 9.97
CA THR A 31 -15.63 2.54 9.20
C THR A 31 -15.13 3.04 7.85
N GLU A 32 -13.82 3.01 7.63
CA GLU A 32 -13.14 3.51 6.44
C GLU A 32 -11.83 2.75 6.23
N TYR A 33 -11.39 2.61 4.97
CA TYR A 33 -10.17 1.90 4.61
C TYR A 33 -9.31 2.75 3.68
N TRP A 34 -7.99 2.76 3.93
CA TRP A 34 -6.98 3.38 3.06
C TRP A 34 -5.97 2.33 2.60
N LEU A 35 -5.63 2.32 1.31
CA LEU A 35 -4.69 1.38 0.70
C LEU A 35 -3.39 2.08 0.33
N MET A 36 -2.26 1.55 0.77
CA MET A 36 -0.93 2.13 0.57
C MET A 36 -0.16 1.51 -0.61
N GLY A 37 -0.87 0.91 -1.59
CA GLY A 37 -0.25 0.34 -2.79
C GLY A 37 0.22 -1.11 -2.63
N ASP A 38 0.86 -1.60 -3.67
CA ASP A 38 1.30 -3.00 -3.83
C ASP A 38 0.15 -3.99 -3.62
N ILE A 39 -0.88 -3.81 -4.43
CA ILE A 39 -2.11 -4.61 -4.39
C ILE A 39 -1.88 -5.97 -5.04
N LEU A 40 -1.21 -5.97 -6.20
CA LEU A 40 -0.92 -7.16 -7.00
C LEU A 40 0.48 -7.69 -6.75
N LEU A 41 0.76 -8.88 -7.26
CA LEU A 41 2.06 -9.56 -7.33
C LEU A 41 2.92 -9.50 -6.05
N PRO A 42 3.76 -10.54 -5.81
CA PRO A 42 3.87 -11.79 -6.59
C PRO A 42 2.82 -12.86 -6.28
N GLY A 43 1.89 -12.60 -5.36
CA GLY A 43 0.81 -13.53 -5.01
C GLY A 43 -0.22 -13.69 -6.13
N PRO A 44 -1.05 -14.74 -6.06
CA PRO A 44 -1.92 -15.16 -7.17
C PRO A 44 -3.27 -14.44 -7.25
N GLY A 45 -3.58 -13.54 -6.32
CA GLY A 45 -4.89 -12.89 -6.23
C GLY A 45 -5.27 -12.14 -7.51
N ARG A 46 -6.47 -12.41 -7.99
CA ARG A 46 -7.04 -11.87 -9.23
C ARG A 46 -8.37 -11.15 -8.92
N ASN A 47 -9.44 -11.49 -9.63
CA ASN A 47 -10.76 -10.86 -9.49
C ASN A 47 -11.30 -10.93 -8.06
N GLU A 48 -11.13 -12.06 -7.36
CA GLU A 48 -11.60 -12.26 -5.99
C GLU A 48 -10.97 -11.29 -4.99
N LEU A 49 -9.72 -10.88 -5.23
CA LEU A 49 -9.06 -9.87 -4.42
C LEU A 49 -9.76 -8.50 -4.56
N PHE A 50 -10.09 -8.12 -5.80
CA PHE A 50 -10.80 -6.85 -6.07
C PHE A 50 -12.26 -6.90 -5.63
N GLU A 51 -12.90 -8.06 -5.66
CA GLU A 51 -14.24 -8.26 -5.09
C GLU A 51 -14.23 -8.02 -3.58
N LEU A 52 -13.21 -8.55 -2.86
CA LEU A 52 -13.02 -8.25 -1.44
C LEU A 52 -12.80 -6.76 -1.20
N LEU A 53 -11.92 -6.11 -1.95
CA LEU A 53 -11.68 -4.67 -1.85
C LEU A 53 -12.95 -3.86 -2.13
N SER A 54 -13.78 -4.30 -3.08
CA SER A 54 -15.04 -3.64 -3.41
C SER A 54 -16.12 -3.80 -2.33
N SER A 55 -15.94 -4.76 -1.41
CA SER A 55 -16.88 -5.00 -0.31
C SER A 55 -16.71 -4.07 0.89
N ILE A 56 -15.65 -3.26 0.91
CA ILE A 56 -15.31 -2.35 2.01
C ILE A 56 -15.25 -0.90 1.54
N PRO A 57 -15.55 0.08 2.42
CA PRO A 57 -15.55 1.50 2.07
C PRO A 57 -14.12 2.06 1.97
N ILE A 58 -13.47 1.86 0.82
CA ILE A 58 -12.15 2.41 0.52
C ILE A 58 -12.33 3.88 0.09
N THR A 59 -11.64 4.80 0.74
CA THR A 59 -11.74 6.24 0.47
C THR A 59 -10.41 6.89 0.08
N ALA A 60 -9.31 6.16 0.16
CA ALA A 60 -8.02 6.58 -0.35
C ALA A 60 -7.21 5.36 -0.82
N THR A 61 -6.53 5.51 -1.94
CA THR A 61 -5.63 4.49 -2.47
C THR A 61 -4.49 5.17 -3.21
N VAL A 62 -3.26 4.72 -2.97
CA VAL A 62 -2.08 5.11 -3.73
C VAL A 62 -1.55 3.91 -4.51
N ARG A 63 -0.80 4.15 -5.58
CA ARG A 63 -0.20 3.12 -6.41
C ARG A 63 1.18 2.73 -5.89
N GLY A 64 1.44 1.42 -5.79
CA GLY A 64 2.71 0.86 -5.38
C GLY A 64 3.63 0.52 -6.56
N ASN A 65 4.87 0.13 -6.26
CA ASN A 65 5.84 -0.22 -7.30
C ASN A 65 5.55 -1.57 -7.97
N TRP A 66 4.99 -2.54 -7.27
CA TRP A 66 4.56 -3.79 -7.90
C TRP A 66 3.34 -3.59 -8.79
N ASP A 67 2.46 -2.65 -8.46
CA ASP A 67 1.37 -2.24 -9.33
C ASP A 67 1.92 -1.64 -10.63
N ASP A 68 2.96 -0.78 -10.55
CA ASP A 68 3.67 -0.25 -11.73
C ASP A 68 4.36 -1.35 -12.54
N CYS A 69 5.02 -2.33 -11.90
CA CYS A 69 5.62 -3.47 -12.60
C CYS A 69 4.61 -4.23 -13.48
N VAL A 70 3.36 -4.40 -13.01
CA VAL A 70 2.30 -5.01 -13.83
C VAL A 70 1.98 -4.13 -15.02
N LEU A 71 1.83 -2.82 -14.82
CA LEU A 71 1.51 -1.87 -15.91
C LEU A 71 2.63 -1.79 -16.94
N GLU A 72 3.89 -1.71 -16.52
CA GLU A 72 5.08 -1.69 -17.37
C GLU A 72 5.20 -2.98 -18.20
N ALA A 73 4.93 -4.14 -17.58
CA ALA A 73 4.90 -5.42 -18.30
C ALA A 73 3.81 -5.47 -19.36
N LEU A 74 2.63 -4.90 -19.09
CA LEU A 74 1.52 -4.83 -20.05
C LEU A 74 1.79 -3.83 -21.18
N ASP A 75 2.48 -2.74 -20.87
CA ASP A 75 2.85 -1.71 -21.83
C ASP A 75 4.07 -2.11 -22.70
N GLY A 76 4.67 -3.28 -22.42
CA GLY A 76 5.77 -3.84 -23.21
C GLY A 76 7.12 -3.23 -22.88
N GLU A 77 7.30 -2.66 -21.70
CA GLU A 77 8.55 -2.02 -21.27
C GLU A 77 9.63 -3.03 -20.88
N TYR A 78 9.27 -4.28 -20.60
CA TYR A 78 10.20 -5.33 -20.19
C TYR A 78 10.69 -6.17 -21.37
N GLY A 79 12.00 -6.43 -21.38
CA GLY A 79 12.67 -7.27 -22.38
C GLY A 79 12.83 -8.73 -21.94
N LEU A 80 13.37 -9.54 -22.85
CA LEU A 80 13.70 -10.95 -22.57
C LEU A 80 15.19 -11.17 -22.22
N GLY A 81 15.93 -10.09 -21.95
CA GLY A 81 17.34 -10.11 -21.64
C GLY A 81 17.68 -10.24 -20.17
N ASP A 82 16.77 -9.88 -19.29
CA ASP A 82 16.92 -9.90 -17.84
C ASP A 82 15.99 -10.95 -17.20
N SER A 83 16.55 -11.73 -16.26
CA SER A 83 15.79 -12.81 -15.61
C SER A 83 14.65 -12.30 -14.70
N GLN A 84 14.81 -11.13 -14.11
CA GLN A 84 13.78 -10.52 -13.26
C GLN A 84 12.64 -9.98 -14.12
N GLU A 85 12.94 -9.31 -15.24
CA GLU A 85 11.94 -8.86 -16.20
C GLU A 85 11.15 -10.03 -16.79
N ILE A 86 11.83 -11.13 -17.17
CA ILE A 86 11.18 -12.37 -17.64
C ILE A 86 10.23 -12.92 -16.57
N GLN A 87 10.64 -12.93 -15.30
CA GLN A 87 9.78 -13.40 -14.22
C GLN A 87 8.56 -12.51 -14.05
N LEU A 88 8.72 -11.19 -14.06
CA LEU A 88 7.61 -10.23 -13.96
C LEU A 88 6.63 -10.38 -15.13
N LEU A 89 7.14 -10.51 -16.36
CA LEU A 89 6.29 -10.78 -17.53
C LEU A 89 5.45 -12.06 -17.37
N ARG A 90 6.06 -13.16 -16.90
CA ARG A 90 5.34 -14.43 -16.68
C ARG A 90 4.29 -14.30 -15.58
N LEU A 91 4.61 -13.62 -14.48
CA LEU A 91 3.65 -13.38 -13.40
C LEU A 91 2.49 -12.50 -13.86
N THR A 92 2.79 -11.45 -14.63
CA THR A 92 1.76 -10.58 -15.22
C THR A 92 0.87 -11.36 -16.20
N GLN A 93 1.46 -12.17 -17.10
CA GLN A 93 0.71 -13.02 -18.01
C GLN A 93 -0.23 -13.96 -17.24
N TYR A 94 0.27 -14.61 -16.19
CA TYR A 94 -0.55 -15.47 -15.34
C TYR A 94 -1.72 -14.72 -14.71
N LEU A 95 -1.51 -13.51 -14.21
CA LEU A 95 -2.59 -12.67 -13.66
C LEU A 95 -3.66 -12.39 -14.73
N MET A 96 -3.22 -12.00 -15.92
CA MET A 96 -4.11 -11.57 -17.01
C MET A 96 -4.91 -12.68 -17.68
N GLU A 97 -4.59 -13.98 -17.43
CA GLU A 97 -5.37 -15.10 -17.97
C GLU A 97 -6.86 -15.02 -17.61
N GLU A 98 -7.17 -14.51 -16.42
CA GLU A 98 -8.54 -14.47 -15.89
C GLU A 98 -8.93 -13.13 -15.27
N MET A 99 -8.02 -12.15 -15.22
CA MET A 99 -8.30 -10.85 -14.61
C MET A 99 -9.17 -9.99 -15.51
N ASP A 100 -10.23 -9.41 -14.95
CA ASP A 100 -11.05 -8.41 -15.62
C ASP A 100 -10.24 -7.14 -15.88
N PRO A 101 -10.11 -6.69 -17.14
CA PRO A 101 -9.34 -5.49 -17.50
C PRO A 101 -9.71 -4.23 -16.72
N LYS A 102 -10.96 -4.12 -16.25
CA LYS A 102 -11.39 -2.96 -15.43
C LYS A 102 -10.54 -2.74 -14.18
N TYR A 103 -9.98 -3.82 -13.61
CA TYR A 103 -9.13 -3.71 -12.43
C TYR A 103 -7.75 -3.16 -12.76
N VAL A 104 -7.21 -3.50 -13.94
CA VAL A 104 -5.97 -2.91 -14.47
C VAL A 104 -6.18 -1.43 -14.72
N ASP A 105 -7.30 -1.04 -15.34
CA ASP A 105 -7.64 0.36 -15.59
C ASP A 105 -7.78 1.14 -14.28
N TRP A 106 -8.39 0.52 -13.27
CA TRP A 106 -8.48 1.13 -11.94
C TRP A 106 -7.08 1.35 -11.33
N ILE A 107 -6.19 0.35 -11.33
CA ILE A 107 -4.81 0.48 -10.83
C ILE A 107 -4.07 1.60 -11.58
N ARG A 108 -4.19 1.64 -12.92
CA ARG A 108 -3.57 2.68 -13.76
C ARG A 108 -4.05 4.09 -13.39
N SER A 109 -5.26 4.23 -12.90
CA SER A 109 -5.83 5.51 -12.46
C SER A 109 -5.35 5.98 -11.08
N LEU A 110 -4.70 5.12 -10.29
CA LEU A 110 -4.30 5.44 -8.92
C LEU A 110 -3.17 6.48 -8.90
N PRO A 111 -3.25 7.49 -8.02
CA PRO A 111 -2.19 8.47 -7.85
C PRO A 111 -1.02 7.91 -7.02
N LEU A 112 0.14 8.56 -7.10
CA LEU A 112 1.28 8.28 -6.21
C LEU A 112 1.10 8.91 -4.83
N VAL A 113 0.35 10.01 -4.74
CA VAL A 113 0.13 10.78 -3.50
C VAL A 113 -1.35 11.08 -3.33
N VAL A 114 -1.86 10.85 -2.13
CA VAL A 114 -3.19 11.33 -1.72
C VAL A 114 -3.03 12.20 -0.47
N LYS A 115 -3.59 13.41 -0.51
CA LYS A 115 -3.73 14.29 0.66
C LYS A 115 -5.16 14.20 1.18
N LYS A 116 -5.32 14.00 2.48
CA LYS A 116 -6.64 13.96 3.15
C LYS A 116 -6.60 14.77 4.43
N GLU A 117 -7.74 15.33 4.79
CA GLU A 117 -7.96 15.89 6.12
C GLU A 117 -9.10 15.14 6.80
N VAL A 118 -8.85 14.68 8.01
CA VAL A 118 -9.85 13.99 8.84
C VAL A 118 -9.78 14.56 10.25
N ASN A 119 -10.90 15.12 10.73
CA ASN A 119 -11.00 15.73 12.05
C ASN A 119 -9.91 16.78 12.35
N GLY A 120 -9.54 17.57 11.35
CA GLY A 120 -8.52 18.62 11.46
C GLY A 120 -7.07 18.12 11.41
N ILE A 121 -6.84 16.82 11.21
CA ILE A 121 -5.52 16.24 10.99
C ILE A 121 -5.29 16.06 9.49
N ARG A 122 -4.18 16.59 8.98
CA ARG A 122 -3.82 16.56 7.56
C ARG A 122 -2.86 15.43 7.30
N PHE A 123 -3.29 14.49 6.46
CA PHE A 123 -2.55 13.29 6.09
C PHE A 123 -1.90 13.43 4.72
N SER A 124 -0.69 12.88 4.60
CA SER A 124 -0.03 12.58 3.33
C SER A 124 0.11 11.07 3.20
N LEU A 125 -0.48 10.50 2.15
CA LEU A 125 -0.47 9.06 1.87
C LEU A 125 0.37 8.82 0.62
N THR A 126 1.37 7.94 0.71
CA THR A 126 2.25 7.57 -0.40
C THR A 126 2.62 6.09 -0.27
N HIS A 127 3.01 5.44 -1.37
CA HIS A 127 3.60 4.11 -1.22
C HIS A 127 5.04 4.19 -0.73
N HIS A 128 5.84 5.10 -1.28
CA HIS A 128 7.21 5.39 -0.84
C HIS A 128 7.39 6.90 -0.72
N LEU A 129 8.23 7.53 -1.53
CA LEU A 129 8.37 9.00 -1.56
C LEU A 129 7.29 9.64 -2.46
N PRO A 130 6.97 10.93 -2.28
CA PRO A 130 5.95 11.61 -3.09
C PRO A 130 6.22 11.57 -4.60
N GLU A 131 7.49 11.60 -5.01
CA GLU A 131 7.90 11.62 -6.42
C GLU A 131 8.09 10.22 -7.01
N LYS A 132 8.22 9.18 -6.18
CA LYS A 132 8.47 7.80 -6.61
C LYS A 132 7.98 6.79 -5.58
N ASN A 133 7.43 5.68 -6.06
CA ASN A 133 6.87 4.63 -5.20
C ASN A 133 7.85 3.48 -4.90
N TYR A 134 9.13 3.62 -5.17
CA TYR A 134 10.17 2.61 -4.92
C TYR A 134 11.44 3.22 -4.32
N GLY A 135 12.30 2.38 -3.72
CA GLY A 135 13.61 2.78 -3.23
C GLY A 135 13.96 2.24 -1.85
N GLY A 136 15.10 2.64 -1.33
CA GLY A 136 15.61 2.19 -0.03
C GLY A 136 15.67 3.28 1.03
N GLU A 137 15.16 4.48 0.75
CA GLU A 137 15.32 5.68 1.56
C GLU A 137 14.55 5.62 2.88
N LEU A 138 13.41 4.91 2.89
CA LEU A 138 12.50 4.87 4.04
C LEU A 138 12.63 3.58 4.87
N ARG A 139 13.80 2.91 4.79
CA ARG A 139 14.05 1.75 5.65
C ARG A 139 14.18 2.19 7.12
N PRO A 140 13.70 1.37 8.09
CA PRO A 140 13.66 1.76 9.50
C PRO A 140 14.99 2.22 10.10
N ALA A 141 16.12 1.75 9.57
CA ALA A 141 17.46 2.09 10.04
C ALA A 141 18.00 3.42 9.46
N ASN A 142 17.31 4.04 8.51
CA ASN A 142 17.78 5.26 7.88
C ASN A 142 17.53 6.49 8.77
N ASP A 143 18.27 7.56 8.50
CA ASP A 143 18.21 8.81 9.25
C ASP A 143 16.86 9.53 9.08
N THR A 144 16.49 10.35 10.05
CA THR A 144 15.25 11.12 10.06
C THR A 144 15.10 12.03 8.83
N SER A 145 16.20 12.57 8.32
CA SER A 145 16.19 13.42 7.11
C SER A 145 15.61 12.73 5.85
N HIS A 146 15.72 11.40 5.75
CA HIS A 146 15.10 10.64 4.68
C HIS A 146 13.58 10.64 4.82
N PHE A 147 13.08 10.52 6.05
CA PHE A 147 11.66 10.48 6.35
C PHE A 147 11.00 11.86 6.28
N ASP A 148 11.77 12.93 6.48
CA ASP A 148 11.29 14.31 6.32
C ASP A 148 10.81 14.59 4.89
N GLN A 149 11.28 13.83 3.89
CA GLN A 149 10.82 13.92 2.51
C GLN A 149 9.35 13.52 2.31
N LEU A 150 8.75 12.80 3.27
CA LEU A 150 7.32 12.47 3.30
C LEU A 150 6.44 13.63 3.75
N LEU A 151 7.06 14.69 4.29
CA LEU A 151 6.40 15.75 5.03
C LEU A 151 6.55 17.09 4.32
N ASP A 152 5.51 17.87 4.37
CA ASP A 152 5.51 19.29 4.03
C ASP A 152 4.86 20.10 5.16
N ASP A 153 4.76 21.42 4.99
CA ASP A 153 4.18 22.31 6.01
C ASP A 153 2.64 22.13 6.16
N GLN A 154 2.03 21.37 5.27
CA GLN A 154 0.60 21.04 5.30
C GLN A 154 0.33 19.61 5.78
N THR A 155 1.34 18.88 6.25
CA THR A 155 1.21 17.48 6.67
C THR A 155 1.44 17.38 8.17
N ASP A 156 0.44 16.87 8.90
CA ASP A 156 0.54 16.55 10.32
C ASP A 156 0.97 15.09 10.52
N MET A 157 0.56 14.20 9.62
CA MET A 157 0.91 12.78 9.63
C MET A 157 1.13 12.23 8.23
N ALA A 158 2.28 11.59 8.00
CA ALA A 158 2.55 10.84 6.77
C ALA A 158 2.35 9.34 6.99
N ILE A 159 1.75 8.66 6.01
CA ILE A 159 1.57 7.21 6.00
C ILE A 159 2.15 6.66 4.71
N TYR A 160 3.00 5.62 4.83
CA TYR A 160 3.67 5.01 3.69
C TYR A 160 3.70 3.47 3.79
N GLY A 161 3.94 2.77 2.68
CA GLY A 161 4.06 1.31 2.57
C GLY A 161 5.48 0.83 2.27
N HIS A 162 5.61 -0.09 1.29
CA HIS A 162 6.84 -0.50 0.60
C HIS A 162 7.86 -1.29 1.42
N VAL A 163 8.18 -0.90 2.63
CA VAL A 163 9.29 -1.51 3.39
C VAL A 163 8.87 -2.74 4.19
N HIS A 164 7.61 -3.13 4.17
CA HIS A 164 7.03 -4.31 4.82
C HIS A 164 7.30 -4.41 6.33
N LYS A 165 7.69 -3.33 6.97
CA LYS A 165 7.95 -3.29 8.41
C LYS A 165 7.14 -2.19 9.07
N GLN A 166 6.56 -2.51 10.23
CA GLN A 166 5.85 -1.51 11.01
C GLN A 166 6.83 -0.46 11.53
N VAL A 167 6.52 0.80 11.26
CA VAL A 167 7.31 1.95 11.71
C VAL A 167 6.37 2.99 12.30
N LEU A 168 6.72 3.49 13.47
CA LEU A 168 6.16 4.72 14.03
C LEU A 168 7.32 5.60 14.46
N ARG A 169 7.43 6.77 13.85
CA ARG A 169 8.48 7.73 14.17
C ARG A 169 8.00 9.16 13.96
N TYR A 170 8.88 10.10 14.24
CA TYR A 170 8.61 11.52 14.09
C TYR A 170 9.60 12.15 13.11
N GLY A 171 9.12 13.07 12.30
CA GLY A 171 9.94 13.95 11.50
C GLY A 171 10.64 15.01 12.35
N SER A 172 11.56 15.76 11.75
CA SER A 172 12.37 16.79 12.44
C SER A 172 11.55 17.90 13.07
N LYS A 173 10.32 18.14 12.58
CA LYS A 173 9.38 19.15 13.12
C LYS A 173 8.31 18.53 14.04
N GLY A 174 8.42 17.25 14.38
CA GLY A 174 7.50 16.55 15.28
C GLY A 174 6.23 15.97 14.62
N GLN A 175 6.10 16.04 13.28
CA GLN A 175 5.01 15.36 12.57
C GLN A 175 5.15 13.85 12.69
N GLN A 176 4.04 13.13 12.68
CA GLN A 176 4.04 11.67 12.78
C GLN A 176 4.27 11.02 11.42
N ILE A 177 4.98 9.90 11.43
CA ILE A 177 5.25 9.07 10.24
C ILE A 177 4.97 7.62 10.61
N LEU A 178 4.07 7.00 9.84
CA LEU A 178 3.58 5.64 10.08
C LEU A 178 3.79 4.75 8.84
N ASN A 179 4.25 3.52 9.08
CA ASN A 179 4.14 2.41 8.12
C ASN A 179 3.39 1.26 8.80
N PRO A 180 2.30 0.75 8.20
CA PRO A 180 1.52 -0.33 8.82
C PRO A 180 2.18 -1.71 8.70
N GLY A 181 3.24 -1.86 7.92
CA GLY A 181 3.82 -3.15 7.54
C GLY A 181 3.20 -3.70 6.26
N THR A 182 3.12 -5.00 6.11
CA THR A 182 2.59 -5.69 4.92
C THR A 182 1.52 -6.70 5.31
N ILE A 183 0.52 -6.87 4.45
CA ILE A 183 -0.50 -7.92 4.58
C ILE A 183 0.00 -9.22 3.95
N GLY A 184 0.54 -9.14 2.73
CA GLY A 184 0.73 -10.32 1.90
C GLY A 184 2.13 -10.90 1.90
N MET A 185 3.16 -10.11 2.27
CA MET A 185 4.56 -10.48 2.08
C MET A 185 5.43 -10.15 3.29
N PRO A 186 5.16 -10.75 4.47
CA PRO A 186 5.96 -10.50 5.68
C PRO A 186 7.39 -11.06 5.52
N TYR A 187 8.38 -10.35 6.04
CA TYR A 187 9.70 -10.93 6.23
C TYR A 187 9.65 -11.99 7.33
N PHE A 188 10.47 -13.06 7.24
CA PHE A 188 10.45 -14.21 8.14
C PHE A 188 10.57 -13.87 9.64
N ASP A 189 11.03 -12.68 9.98
CA ASP A 189 11.18 -12.19 11.37
C ASP A 189 9.98 -11.37 11.87
N CYS A 190 8.92 -11.23 11.08
CA CYS A 190 7.78 -10.41 11.47
C CYS A 190 6.75 -11.26 12.22
N HIS A 191 6.41 -10.83 13.43
CA HIS A 191 5.16 -11.23 14.09
C HIS A 191 3.97 -10.87 13.17
N PRO A 192 2.84 -11.60 13.28
CA PRO A 192 1.68 -11.34 12.43
C PRO A 192 1.33 -9.84 12.42
N CYS A 193 1.05 -9.34 11.24
CA CYS A 193 0.66 -7.95 11.04
C CYS A 193 -0.47 -7.57 12.00
N LYS A 194 -0.21 -6.61 12.87
CA LYS A 194 -1.25 -6.01 13.68
C LYS A 194 -1.85 -4.85 12.90
N ILE A 195 -3.16 -4.83 12.80
CA ILE A 195 -3.87 -3.67 12.26
C ILE A 195 -3.57 -2.48 13.16
N ILE A 196 -2.96 -1.45 12.60
CA ILE A 196 -2.84 -0.17 13.27
C ILE A 196 -4.11 0.60 12.96
N GLY A 197 -5.06 0.55 13.87
CA GLY A 197 -6.26 1.36 13.81
C GLY A 197 -6.00 2.74 14.37
N LEU A 198 -6.17 3.78 13.55
CA LEU A 198 -6.25 5.15 14.05
C LEU A 198 -7.66 5.36 14.61
N SER A 199 -7.78 5.46 15.93
CA SER A 199 -9.00 5.86 16.61
C SER A 199 -8.92 7.34 16.91
N MET A 200 -9.72 8.14 16.23
CA MET A 200 -9.80 9.58 16.48
C MET A 200 -10.97 9.89 17.43
N PRO A 201 -10.84 10.90 18.28
CA PRO A 201 -11.87 11.31 19.22
C PRO A 201 -13.16 11.82 18.53
#